data_5dae772cafd02ce3a57cbc7fbb16b1a4
#
_entry.id   5dae772cafd02ce3a57cbc7fbb16b1a4
#
_cell.length_a   1.000
_cell.length_b   1.000
_cell.length_c   1.000
_cell.angle_alpha   90.00
_cell.angle_beta   90.00
_cell.angle_gamma   90.00
#
_symmetry.space_group_name_H-M   'P 1'
#
loop_
_entity.id
_entity.type
_entity.pdbx_description
1 polymer ?
#
loop_
_entity_poly.entity_id
_entity_poly.type
_entity_poly.pdbx_seq_one_letter_code
_entity_poly.pdbx_strand_id
1 'polypeptide(L)'
;MSGSSASLSVRNLLFAGVFLLALGLRLGELGATPLNDDEARDALWAAAGTPEQSAFWPSHRATPASSAVYQSVTWAIFQLAGGGEAAARFFPAVVGALIVLPPWLLRRRLGTLGALVVALLLAVSPTLIAVSRLAGGSSAAVVAVTLGVAGWILALDGEMEPRRATALLAGCLAVGLTAGPAFFFGIISLAGTAGITVLTTPRPWPPERAAGLRVILPRAIALGVGGAVVIALVSGWLPSGITSLAEGARTWLVGWLGPSRMHPLTPLAIVLVYEPLVVVFGVTGAVAAFRARDALGGGAAWWAILGLVLVTVYPARNSIGIAWTVLALTWLAGGALAREGERLRRLPSPWEAVGVGALLLFLFIYAGLQISSYAHGVGPSFAPLTPNVRLTVAVGAVVVAGLAAVLIGFGWSWSVARSGIALAGAAALMMLAWSSGWRLNYFREKVGAGELWAASAPTGGLTRLASTMGSLSMSERGVPNEMPIAIEDSAPPASLIWALRAFPRFTTSDIGVPESPPVVVVRETGIPPVLTADYLGQTIALKETWDFSGPIPPDPLGWWWQRRLPVEETTWLLLVRADVATHGESEVGEIQP
;
A
#
# COMPACT_ATOMS: atom_id res chain seq x y z
N MET A 1 -0.24 15.91 -49.13
CA MET A 1 0.11 15.67 -47.71
C MET A 1 -1.18 15.84 -46.90
N SER A 2 -1.94 14.78 -46.76
CA SER A 2 -3.17 14.76 -45.94
C SER A 2 -2.77 14.50 -44.50
N GLY A 3 -2.87 15.51 -43.65
CA GLY A 3 -2.67 15.37 -42.21
C GLY A 3 -3.70 14.41 -41.63
N SER A 4 -3.29 13.21 -41.27
CA SER A 4 -4.07 12.33 -40.42
C SER A 4 -4.09 12.96 -39.03
N SER A 5 -5.10 13.78 -38.74
CA SER A 5 -5.49 14.07 -37.35
C SER A 5 -5.76 12.73 -36.69
N ALA A 6 -4.85 12.27 -35.84
CA ALA A 6 -5.04 11.08 -35.03
C ALA A 6 -6.20 11.36 -34.09
N SER A 7 -7.43 11.02 -34.51
CA SER A 7 -8.60 11.05 -33.64
C SER A 7 -8.31 10.11 -32.48
N LEU A 8 -8.15 10.67 -31.29
CA LEU A 8 -8.00 9.90 -30.07
C LEU A 8 -9.20 8.95 -29.99
N SER A 9 -8.94 7.67 -30.12
CA SER A 9 -10.00 6.66 -30.04
C SER A 9 -10.63 6.75 -28.64
N VAL A 10 -11.95 6.68 -28.53
CA VAL A 10 -12.71 6.65 -27.25
C VAL A 10 -12.08 5.68 -26.25
N ARG A 11 -11.59 4.57 -26.75
CA ARG A 11 -10.86 3.56 -25.95
C ARG A 11 -9.61 4.16 -25.27
N ASN A 12 -8.79 4.91 -26.00
CA ASN A 12 -7.57 5.50 -25.45
C ASN A 12 -7.90 6.61 -24.43
N LEU A 13 -9.00 7.34 -24.64
CA LEU A 13 -9.52 8.31 -23.67
C LEU A 13 -9.97 7.63 -22.39
N LEU A 14 -10.65 6.49 -22.47
CA LEU A 14 -11.06 5.73 -21.27
C LEU A 14 -9.85 5.24 -20.49
N PHE A 15 -8.82 4.68 -21.14
CA PHE A 15 -7.59 4.28 -20.45
C PHE A 15 -6.83 5.47 -19.86
N ALA A 16 -6.79 6.60 -20.55
CA ALA A 16 -6.22 7.84 -20.00
C ALA A 16 -6.99 8.31 -18.76
N GLY A 17 -8.33 8.24 -18.79
CA GLY A 17 -9.17 8.53 -17.63
C GLY A 17 -8.89 7.60 -16.44
N VAL A 18 -8.73 6.29 -16.67
CA VAL A 18 -8.36 5.32 -15.63
C VAL A 18 -6.95 5.61 -15.08
N PHE A 19 -6.01 5.99 -15.94
CA PHE A 19 -4.66 6.39 -15.50
C PHE A 19 -4.69 7.66 -14.65
N LEU A 20 -5.43 8.68 -15.07
CA LEU A 20 -5.60 9.91 -14.29
C LEU A 20 -6.29 9.66 -12.95
N LEU A 21 -7.29 8.77 -12.91
CA LEU A 21 -7.90 8.32 -11.67
C LEU A 21 -6.87 7.62 -10.77
N ALA A 22 -6.08 6.69 -11.32
CA ALA A 22 -5.04 5.99 -10.58
C ALA A 22 -3.99 6.96 -10.01
N LEU A 23 -3.59 7.96 -10.77
CA LEU A 23 -2.66 9.00 -10.36
C LEU A 23 -3.27 9.89 -9.27
N GLY A 24 -4.49 10.38 -9.45
CA GLY A 24 -5.20 11.22 -8.48
C GLY A 24 -5.37 10.53 -7.12
N LEU A 25 -5.79 9.25 -7.13
CA LEU A 25 -5.92 8.46 -5.91
C LEU A 25 -4.58 8.21 -5.20
N ARG A 26 -3.46 8.25 -5.86
CA ARG A 26 -2.14 8.04 -5.26
C ARG A 26 -1.47 9.32 -4.81
N LEU A 27 -1.72 10.43 -5.51
CA LEU A 27 -1.11 11.73 -5.18
C LEU A 27 -1.89 12.54 -4.14
N GLY A 28 -3.19 12.25 -3.94
CA GLY A 28 -4.01 12.98 -2.97
C GLY A 28 -3.46 12.86 -1.55
N GLU A 29 -3.33 13.97 -0.84
CA GLU A 29 -2.96 14.04 0.60
C GLU A 29 -1.71 13.24 1.00
N LEU A 30 -0.65 13.20 0.18
CA LEU A 30 0.58 12.43 0.46
C LEU A 30 1.32 12.88 1.72
N GLY A 31 1.22 14.16 2.09
CA GLY A 31 1.89 14.74 3.24
C GLY A 31 1.03 14.78 4.52
N ALA A 32 -0.21 14.26 4.50
CA ALA A 32 -1.14 14.40 5.61
C ALA A 32 -0.74 13.60 6.87
N THR A 33 0.07 12.55 6.71
CA THR A 33 0.51 11.71 7.83
C THR A 33 2.03 11.70 7.94
N PRO A 34 2.60 11.68 9.18
CA PRO A 34 4.02 11.50 9.38
C PRO A 34 4.54 10.22 8.72
N LEU A 35 5.84 10.15 8.43
CA LEU A 35 6.47 8.93 7.94
C LEU A 35 6.58 7.92 9.10
N ASN A 36 6.32 6.64 8.82
CA ASN A 36 6.64 5.56 9.75
C ASN A 36 8.16 5.29 9.75
N ASP A 37 8.64 4.44 10.68
CA ASP A 37 10.08 4.20 10.86
C ASP A 37 10.77 3.66 9.59
N ASP A 38 10.11 2.81 8.82
CA ASP A 38 10.67 2.26 7.58
C ASP A 38 10.70 3.31 6.47
N GLU A 39 9.62 4.10 6.31
CA GLU A 39 9.54 5.22 5.37
C GLU A 39 10.57 6.30 5.71
N ALA A 40 10.65 6.68 6.98
CA ALA A 40 11.56 7.72 7.47
C ALA A 40 13.02 7.31 7.25
N ARG A 41 13.37 6.05 7.51
CA ARG A 41 14.71 5.54 7.25
C ARG A 41 15.09 5.68 5.77
N ASP A 42 14.25 5.21 4.86
CA ASP A 42 14.52 5.29 3.42
C ASP A 42 14.58 6.76 2.94
N ALA A 43 13.72 7.64 3.49
CA ALA A 43 13.72 9.07 3.19
C ALA A 43 14.97 9.79 3.72
N LEU A 44 15.43 9.46 4.93
CA LEU A 44 16.66 10.01 5.52
C LEU A 44 17.88 9.64 4.66
N TRP A 45 17.96 8.39 4.19
CA TRP A 45 19.03 7.98 3.28
C TRP A 45 18.98 8.72 1.94
N ALA A 46 17.79 9.03 1.41
CA ALA A 46 17.66 9.87 0.23
C ALA A 46 18.07 11.32 0.51
N ALA A 47 17.81 11.84 1.71
CA ALA A 47 18.21 13.18 2.13
C ALA A 47 19.72 13.31 2.42
N ALA A 48 20.38 12.26 2.90
CA ALA A 48 21.81 12.25 3.28
C ALA A 48 22.79 12.61 2.15
N GLY A 49 22.31 12.69 0.90
CA GLY A 49 23.09 13.19 -0.23
C GLY A 49 23.39 14.69 -0.18
N THR A 50 22.81 15.45 0.75
CA THR A 50 23.14 16.87 0.94
C THR A 50 24.23 17.02 2.01
N PRO A 51 25.30 17.82 1.77
CA PRO A 51 26.41 17.98 2.71
C PRO A 51 25.99 18.46 4.11
N GLU A 52 24.95 19.26 4.18
CA GLU A 52 24.44 19.83 5.44
C GLU A 52 23.73 18.78 6.30
N GLN A 53 23.11 17.78 5.70
CA GLN A 53 22.37 16.73 6.40
C GLN A 53 23.21 15.48 6.71
N SER A 54 24.29 15.25 5.96
CA SER A 54 25.19 14.13 6.19
C SER A 54 25.95 14.18 7.52
N ALA A 55 26.14 15.39 8.09
CA ALA A 55 26.77 15.58 9.40
C ALA A 55 25.91 15.09 10.57
N PHE A 56 24.62 14.94 10.37
CA PHE A 56 23.62 14.60 11.38
C PHE A 56 23.32 13.12 11.54
N TRP A 57 23.47 12.35 10.46
CA TRP A 57 23.16 10.94 10.48
C TRP A 57 24.26 10.18 11.21
N PRO A 58 23.96 9.46 12.30
CA PRO A 58 24.98 8.61 12.93
C PRO A 58 25.40 7.54 11.93
N SER A 59 26.50 7.81 11.22
CA SER A 59 26.98 7.07 10.05
C SER A 59 27.29 5.59 10.31
N HIS A 60 27.33 5.18 11.57
CA HIS A 60 27.75 3.84 11.96
C HIS A 60 26.67 2.96 12.59
N ARG A 61 25.42 3.43 12.73
CA ARG A 61 24.30 2.64 13.34
C ARG A 61 23.05 2.52 12.47
N ALA A 62 22.94 3.31 11.40
CA ALA A 62 21.78 3.24 10.53
C ALA A 62 21.89 2.05 9.57
N THR A 63 20.86 1.18 9.58
CA THR A 63 20.72 0.18 8.51
C THR A 63 20.58 0.90 7.17
N PRO A 64 21.34 0.50 6.13
CA PRO A 64 21.24 1.12 4.80
C PRO A 64 19.82 1.13 4.25
N ALA A 65 19.52 2.08 3.35
CA ALA A 65 18.27 2.06 2.60
C ALA A 65 18.16 0.74 1.83
N SER A 66 16.95 0.22 1.72
CA SER A 66 16.70 -1.07 1.06
C SER A 66 16.45 -0.95 -0.44
N SER A 67 16.37 0.27 -0.99
CA SER A 67 16.03 0.52 -2.39
C SER A 67 16.89 1.62 -3.02
N ALA A 68 17.84 1.22 -3.90
CA ALA A 68 18.69 2.15 -4.61
C ALA A 68 17.91 3.04 -5.60
N VAL A 69 16.92 2.50 -6.31
CA VAL A 69 16.10 3.29 -7.25
C VAL A 69 15.27 4.34 -6.52
N TYR A 70 14.69 4.00 -5.36
CA TYR A 70 13.96 4.96 -4.55
C TYR A 70 14.88 6.09 -4.09
N GLN A 71 16.02 5.73 -3.53
CA GLN A 71 17.00 6.67 -3.00
C GLN A 71 17.45 7.68 -4.06
N SER A 72 17.85 7.21 -5.26
CA SER A 72 18.33 8.08 -6.35
C SER A 72 17.27 9.07 -6.81
N VAL A 73 16.06 8.58 -7.08
CA VAL A 73 15.00 9.43 -7.62
C VAL A 73 14.46 10.39 -6.55
N THR A 74 14.31 9.91 -5.31
CA THR A 74 13.82 10.76 -4.21
C THR A 74 14.84 11.82 -3.82
N TRP A 75 16.13 11.51 -3.87
CA TRP A 75 17.19 12.52 -3.73
C TRP A 75 17.00 13.67 -4.74
N ALA A 76 16.82 13.35 -6.02
CA ALA A 76 16.61 14.37 -7.05
C ALA A 76 15.32 15.19 -6.80
N ILE A 77 14.24 14.54 -6.32
CA ILE A 77 13.00 15.23 -5.94
C ILE A 77 13.26 16.18 -4.77
N PHE A 78 14.02 15.77 -3.75
CA PHE A 78 14.35 16.63 -2.61
C PHE A 78 15.18 17.85 -3.00
N GLN A 79 16.08 17.72 -3.98
CA GLN A 79 16.83 18.87 -4.53
C GLN A 79 15.94 19.88 -5.25
N LEU A 80 14.84 19.43 -5.87
CA LEU A 80 13.95 20.27 -6.67
C LEU A 80 12.77 20.85 -5.87
N ALA A 81 12.22 20.07 -4.95
CA ALA A 81 10.96 20.37 -4.25
C ALA A 81 11.12 20.50 -2.72
N GLY A 82 12.33 20.29 -2.20
CA GLY A 82 12.57 20.22 -0.76
C GLY A 82 12.20 18.86 -0.14
N GLY A 83 12.71 18.60 1.07
CA GLY A 83 12.52 17.34 1.81
C GLY A 83 11.28 17.38 2.70
N GLY A 84 10.16 16.83 2.25
CA GLY A 84 8.93 16.69 3.05
C GLY A 84 8.29 15.32 2.88
N GLU A 85 7.27 15.01 3.68
CA GLU A 85 6.53 13.75 3.66
C GLU A 85 5.91 13.48 2.28
N ALA A 86 5.33 14.51 1.65
CA ALA A 86 4.77 14.43 0.30
C ALA A 86 5.85 14.14 -0.75
N ALA A 87 7.01 14.81 -0.67
CA ALA A 87 8.12 14.62 -1.59
C ALA A 87 8.72 13.21 -1.46
N ALA A 88 8.83 12.67 -0.23
CA ALA A 88 9.28 11.32 0.04
C ALA A 88 8.37 10.24 -0.60
N ARG A 89 7.06 10.49 -0.63
CA ARG A 89 6.06 9.55 -1.19
C ARG A 89 5.73 9.80 -2.66
N PHE A 90 6.26 10.88 -3.28
CA PHE A 90 5.91 11.27 -4.65
C PHE A 90 6.34 10.22 -5.68
N PHE A 91 7.59 9.77 -5.64
CA PHE A 91 8.10 8.76 -6.57
C PHE A 91 7.28 7.46 -6.56
N PRO A 92 7.07 6.79 -5.40
CA PRO A 92 6.28 5.57 -5.36
C PRO A 92 4.82 5.79 -5.79
N ALA A 93 4.22 6.95 -5.53
CA ALA A 93 2.86 7.27 -5.96
C ALA A 93 2.73 7.36 -7.49
N VAL A 94 3.65 8.07 -8.14
CA VAL A 94 3.68 8.20 -9.60
C VAL A 94 3.94 6.85 -10.27
N VAL A 95 4.97 6.13 -9.81
CA VAL A 95 5.30 4.80 -10.35
C VAL A 95 4.13 3.84 -10.13
N GLY A 96 3.50 3.86 -8.96
CA GLY A 96 2.36 3.00 -8.67
C GLY A 96 1.16 3.21 -9.61
N ALA A 97 0.97 4.43 -10.14
CA ALA A 97 -0.08 4.67 -11.13
C ALA A 97 0.17 3.95 -12.46
N LEU A 98 1.42 3.62 -12.79
CA LEU A 98 1.77 2.87 -14.00
C LEU A 98 1.24 1.43 -13.99
N ILE A 99 0.71 0.94 -12.86
CA ILE A 99 0.13 -0.40 -12.72
C ILE A 99 -1.05 -0.64 -13.69
N VAL A 100 -1.65 0.40 -14.24
CA VAL A 100 -2.73 0.31 -15.23
C VAL A 100 -2.23 0.05 -16.66
N LEU A 101 -0.91 0.19 -16.92
CA LEU A 101 -0.33 -0.04 -18.24
C LEU A 101 -0.32 -1.52 -18.68
N PRO A 102 0.00 -2.52 -17.84
CA PRO A 102 -0.03 -3.92 -18.21
C PRO A 102 -1.36 -4.37 -18.84
N PRO A 103 -2.54 -4.09 -18.27
CA PRO A 103 -3.82 -4.40 -18.94
C PRO A 103 -3.98 -3.73 -20.30
N TRP A 104 -3.54 -2.48 -20.44
CA TRP A 104 -3.60 -1.79 -21.72
C TRP A 104 -2.68 -2.42 -22.77
N LEU A 105 -1.50 -2.87 -22.38
CA LEU A 105 -0.58 -3.61 -23.25
C LEU A 105 -1.20 -4.93 -23.70
N LEU A 106 -1.85 -5.66 -22.80
CA LEU A 106 -2.48 -6.96 -23.04
C LEU A 106 -3.93 -6.87 -23.59
N ARG A 107 -4.40 -5.68 -24.00
CA ARG A 107 -5.78 -5.44 -24.44
C ARG A 107 -6.25 -6.29 -25.62
N ARG A 108 -5.32 -6.73 -26.49
CA ARG A 108 -5.66 -7.63 -27.60
C ARG A 108 -6.07 -9.00 -27.11
N ARG A 109 -5.41 -9.47 -26.05
CA ARG A 109 -5.68 -10.77 -25.43
C ARG A 109 -6.88 -10.74 -24.49
N LEU A 110 -7.01 -9.71 -23.67
CA LEU A 110 -8.09 -9.54 -22.69
C LEU A 110 -9.40 -9.05 -23.31
N GLY A 111 -9.36 -8.55 -24.54
CA GLY A 111 -10.41 -7.72 -25.09
C GLY A 111 -10.43 -6.33 -24.46
N THR A 112 -11.04 -5.35 -25.12
CA THR A 112 -11.08 -3.96 -24.64
C THR A 112 -11.80 -3.85 -23.29
N LEU A 113 -12.94 -4.50 -23.12
CA LEU A 113 -13.70 -4.49 -21.87
C LEU A 113 -12.91 -5.13 -20.74
N GLY A 114 -12.33 -6.31 -20.95
CA GLY A 114 -11.53 -7.00 -19.95
C GLY A 114 -10.33 -6.17 -19.49
N ALA A 115 -9.61 -5.57 -20.43
CA ALA A 115 -8.47 -4.72 -20.13
C ALA A 115 -8.86 -3.46 -19.33
N LEU A 116 -9.98 -2.81 -19.67
CA LEU A 116 -10.50 -1.66 -18.93
C LEU A 116 -10.93 -2.04 -17.52
N VAL A 117 -11.64 -3.16 -17.35
CA VAL A 117 -12.07 -3.64 -16.03
C VAL A 117 -10.87 -3.96 -15.14
N VAL A 118 -9.89 -4.71 -15.66
CA VAL A 118 -8.64 -5.00 -14.91
C VAL A 118 -7.91 -3.71 -14.55
N ALA A 119 -7.75 -2.78 -15.50
CA ALA A 119 -7.08 -1.51 -15.26
C ALA A 119 -7.80 -0.68 -14.19
N LEU A 120 -9.13 -0.61 -14.22
CA LEU A 120 -9.95 0.08 -13.23
C LEU A 120 -9.79 -0.56 -11.84
N LEU A 121 -9.88 -1.89 -11.73
CA LEU A 121 -9.70 -2.59 -10.47
C LEU A 121 -8.30 -2.35 -9.88
N LEU A 122 -7.24 -2.38 -10.71
CA LEU A 122 -5.88 -2.05 -10.27
C LEU A 122 -5.74 -0.58 -9.85
N ALA A 123 -6.46 0.33 -10.52
CA ALA A 123 -6.45 1.75 -10.18
C ALA A 123 -7.05 2.03 -8.81
N VAL A 124 -8.17 1.36 -8.47
CA VAL A 124 -8.96 1.61 -7.24
C VAL A 124 -8.70 0.60 -6.12
N SER A 125 -7.83 -0.39 -6.31
CA SER A 125 -7.49 -1.40 -5.29
C SER A 125 -6.94 -0.72 -4.03
N PRO A 126 -7.59 -0.89 -2.86
CA PRO A 126 -7.14 -0.34 -1.59
C PRO A 126 -5.69 -0.70 -1.24
N THR A 127 -5.33 -1.98 -1.42
CA THR A 127 -4.00 -2.53 -1.15
C THR A 127 -2.94 -1.90 -2.06
N LEU A 128 -3.20 -1.80 -3.37
CA LEU A 128 -2.23 -1.27 -4.32
C LEU A 128 -2.08 0.26 -4.19
N ILE A 129 -3.13 0.97 -3.79
CA ILE A 129 -3.04 2.38 -3.42
C ILE A 129 -2.17 2.51 -2.17
N ALA A 130 -2.42 1.73 -1.11
CA ALA A 130 -1.65 1.78 0.13
C ALA A 130 -0.16 1.54 -0.10
N VAL A 131 0.21 0.50 -0.87
CA VAL A 131 1.61 0.22 -1.24
C VAL A 131 2.24 1.38 -2.01
N SER A 132 1.48 2.03 -2.91
CA SER A 132 1.98 3.13 -3.74
C SER A 132 2.15 4.44 -2.96
N ARG A 133 1.53 4.57 -1.80
CA ARG A 133 1.59 5.76 -0.94
C ARG A 133 2.62 5.64 0.19
N LEU A 134 3.37 4.53 0.25
CA LEU A 134 4.48 4.34 1.18
C LEU A 134 5.79 4.83 0.54
N ALA A 135 6.57 5.60 1.27
CA ALA A 135 7.92 5.96 0.87
C ALA A 135 8.79 4.69 0.84
N GLY A 136 9.46 4.44 -0.30
CA GLY A 136 10.29 3.26 -0.52
C GLY A 136 10.14 2.67 -1.93
N GLY A 137 10.81 1.55 -2.17
CA GLY A 137 10.86 0.91 -3.49
C GLY A 137 9.74 -0.08 -3.82
N SER A 138 8.85 -0.40 -2.87
CA SER A 138 7.86 -1.47 -3.01
C SER A 138 6.93 -1.29 -4.21
N SER A 139 6.51 -0.05 -4.48
CA SER A 139 5.70 0.30 -5.65
C SER A 139 6.43 0.03 -6.97
N ALA A 140 7.72 0.38 -7.04
CA ALA A 140 8.56 0.11 -8.20
C ALA A 140 8.74 -1.40 -8.44
N ALA A 141 8.89 -2.20 -7.38
CA ALA A 141 8.94 -3.65 -7.46
C ALA A 141 7.65 -4.24 -8.07
N VAL A 142 6.49 -3.81 -7.56
CA VAL A 142 5.16 -4.28 -8.01
C VAL A 142 4.95 -3.96 -9.48
N VAL A 143 5.24 -2.73 -9.91
CA VAL A 143 5.09 -2.29 -11.30
C VAL A 143 6.09 -3.00 -12.21
N ALA A 144 7.35 -3.13 -11.80
CA ALA A 144 8.37 -3.82 -12.59
C ALA A 144 8.01 -5.27 -12.87
N VAL A 145 7.59 -6.03 -11.84
CA VAL A 145 7.16 -7.43 -12.02
C VAL A 145 5.94 -7.52 -12.93
N THR A 146 4.93 -6.66 -12.73
CA THR A 146 3.69 -6.73 -13.50
C THR A 146 3.90 -6.34 -14.96
N LEU A 147 4.72 -5.33 -15.25
CA LEU A 147 5.14 -4.97 -16.60
C LEU A 147 6.02 -6.07 -17.23
N GLY A 148 6.91 -6.67 -16.44
CA GLY A 148 7.72 -7.81 -16.88
C GLY A 148 6.86 -9.00 -17.30
N VAL A 149 5.84 -9.36 -16.51
CA VAL A 149 4.85 -10.41 -16.88
C VAL A 149 4.12 -10.05 -18.15
N ALA A 150 3.66 -8.81 -18.32
CA ALA A 150 3.01 -8.36 -19.54
C ALA A 150 3.94 -8.45 -20.76
N GLY A 151 5.18 -7.98 -20.62
CA GLY A 151 6.22 -8.09 -21.66
C GLY A 151 6.54 -9.55 -22.03
N TRP A 152 6.61 -10.42 -21.03
CA TRP A 152 6.78 -11.87 -21.22
C TRP A 152 5.63 -12.48 -22.02
N ILE A 153 4.37 -12.16 -21.67
CA ILE A 153 3.18 -12.64 -22.40
C ILE A 153 3.18 -12.14 -23.84
N LEU A 154 3.48 -10.85 -24.07
CA LEU A 154 3.54 -10.28 -25.43
C LEU A 154 4.66 -10.90 -26.28
N ALA A 155 5.79 -11.25 -25.67
CA ALA A 155 6.86 -11.97 -26.35
C ALA A 155 6.44 -13.40 -26.71
N LEU A 156 5.75 -14.10 -25.80
CA LEU A 156 5.16 -15.43 -26.06
C LEU A 156 4.11 -15.41 -27.16
N ASP A 157 3.29 -14.36 -27.23
CA ASP A 157 2.25 -14.23 -28.26
C ASP A 157 2.82 -13.78 -29.62
N GLY A 158 4.12 -13.41 -29.66
CA GLY A 158 4.77 -12.88 -30.86
C GLY A 158 4.30 -11.46 -31.23
N GLU A 159 3.63 -10.78 -30.31
CA GLU A 159 3.14 -9.40 -30.51
C GLU A 159 4.22 -8.34 -30.26
N MET A 160 5.36 -8.73 -29.68
CA MET A 160 6.48 -7.85 -29.39
C MET A 160 7.75 -8.33 -30.07
N GLU A 161 8.44 -7.42 -30.74
CA GLU A 161 9.75 -7.69 -31.34
C GLU A 161 10.77 -8.15 -30.28
N PRO A 162 11.61 -9.18 -30.54
CA PRO A 162 12.55 -9.74 -29.57
C PRO A 162 13.45 -8.69 -28.90
N ARG A 163 13.90 -7.70 -29.65
CA ARG A 163 14.74 -6.60 -29.11
C ARG A 163 13.98 -5.76 -28.08
N ARG A 164 12.71 -5.41 -28.39
CA ARG A 164 11.86 -4.63 -27.47
C ARG A 164 11.48 -5.45 -26.24
N ALA A 165 11.19 -6.74 -26.41
CA ALA A 165 10.92 -7.64 -25.31
C ALA A 165 12.15 -7.77 -24.39
N THR A 166 13.35 -7.94 -24.97
CA THR A 166 14.61 -7.96 -24.21
C THR A 166 14.82 -6.67 -23.43
N ALA A 167 14.63 -5.51 -24.06
CA ALA A 167 14.82 -4.21 -23.41
C ALA A 167 13.82 -3.98 -22.28
N LEU A 168 12.53 -4.32 -22.48
CA LEU A 168 11.49 -4.18 -21.46
C LEU A 168 11.78 -5.09 -20.26
N LEU A 169 12.06 -6.38 -20.50
CA LEU A 169 12.37 -7.34 -19.45
C LEU A 169 13.64 -6.97 -18.69
N ALA A 170 14.68 -6.50 -19.39
CA ALA A 170 15.90 -6.01 -18.77
C ALA A 170 15.66 -4.78 -17.90
N GLY A 171 14.90 -3.80 -18.39
CA GLY A 171 14.53 -2.61 -17.62
C GLY A 171 13.70 -2.96 -16.37
N CYS A 172 12.71 -3.84 -16.52
CA CYS A 172 11.91 -4.33 -15.40
C CYS A 172 12.78 -5.07 -14.35
N LEU A 173 13.72 -5.88 -14.80
CA LEU A 173 14.64 -6.59 -13.91
C LEU A 173 15.62 -5.62 -13.20
N ALA A 174 16.15 -4.63 -13.92
CA ALA A 174 17.02 -3.62 -13.35
C ALA A 174 16.34 -2.81 -12.25
N VAL A 175 15.15 -2.29 -12.54
CA VAL A 175 14.33 -1.56 -11.55
C VAL A 175 13.94 -2.48 -10.40
N GLY A 176 13.49 -3.70 -10.68
CA GLY A 176 13.08 -4.66 -9.67
C GLY A 176 14.19 -5.01 -8.69
N LEU A 177 15.38 -5.36 -9.17
CA LEU A 177 16.54 -5.69 -8.32
C LEU A 177 16.95 -4.52 -7.41
N THR A 178 16.78 -3.29 -7.87
CA THR A 178 17.08 -2.07 -7.10
C THR A 178 15.93 -1.56 -6.25
N ALA A 179 14.74 -2.19 -6.36
CA ALA A 179 13.53 -1.77 -5.65
C ALA A 179 13.40 -2.32 -4.21
N GLY A 180 14.28 -3.25 -3.81
CA GLY A 180 14.33 -3.77 -2.45
C GLY A 180 13.60 -5.08 -2.22
N PRO A 181 13.29 -5.44 -0.94
CA PRO A 181 12.88 -6.79 -0.56
C PRO A 181 11.55 -7.25 -1.18
N ALA A 182 10.63 -6.32 -1.49
CA ALA A 182 9.36 -6.65 -2.11
C ALA A 182 9.51 -7.36 -3.47
N PHE A 183 10.56 -7.04 -4.25
CA PHE A 183 10.83 -7.67 -5.53
C PHE A 183 11.09 -9.18 -5.42
N PHE A 184 11.84 -9.61 -4.40
CA PHE A 184 12.18 -11.03 -4.20
C PHE A 184 10.94 -11.86 -3.89
N PHE A 185 9.97 -11.32 -3.15
CA PHE A 185 8.67 -11.97 -2.97
C PHE A 185 7.97 -12.19 -4.31
N GLY A 186 7.91 -11.17 -5.16
CA GLY A 186 7.27 -11.24 -6.47
C GLY A 186 7.92 -12.27 -7.39
N ILE A 187 9.24 -12.24 -7.49
CA ILE A 187 9.99 -13.15 -8.37
C ILE A 187 9.89 -14.60 -7.90
N ILE A 188 9.98 -14.86 -6.60
CA ILE A 188 9.92 -16.23 -6.07
C ILE A 188 8.51 -16.80 -6.22
N SER A 189 7.47 -16.03 -5.91
CA SER A 189 6.10 -16.47 -6.13
C SER A 189 5.80 -16.72 -7.62
N LEU A 190 6.35 -15.89 -8.51
CA LEU A 190 6.20 -16.05 -9.96
C LEU A 190 6.99 -17.25 -10.49
N ALA A 191 8.21 -17.49 -10.02
CA ALA A 191 9.02 -18.65 -10.38
C ALA A 191 8.34 -19.97 -9.94
N GLY A 192 7.82 -20.02 -8.71
CA GLY A 192 7.01 -21.13 -8.22
C GLY A 192 5.75 -21.35 -9.07
N THR A 193 5.07 -20.27 -9.43
CA THR A 193 3.91 -20.31 -10.34
C THR A 193 4.28 -20.91 -11.71
N ALA A 194 5.37 -20.46 -12.31
CA ALA A 194 5.85 -20.98 -13.59
C ALA A 194 6.15 -22.48 -13.50
N GLY A 195 6.85 -22.90 -12.43
CA GLY A 195 7.14 -24.31 -12.15
C GLY A 195 5.86 -25.17 -12.06
N ILE A 196 4.90 -24.75 -11.23
CA ILE A 196 3.62 -25.48 -11.09
C ILE A 196 2.84 -25.50 -12.40
N THR A 197 2.79 -24.38 -13.13
CA THR A 197 2.07 -24.31 -14.40
C THR A 197 2.67 -25.28 -15.44
N VAL A 198 4.00 -25.38 -15.51
CA VAL A 198 4.68 -26.34 -16.39
C VAL A 198 4.38 -27.80 -15.99
N LEU A 199 4.29 -28.07 -14.68
CA LEU A 199 4.01 -29.42 -14.17
C LEU A 199 2.54 -29.83 -14.34
N THR A 200 1.60 -28.89 -14.22
CA THR A 200 0.17 -29.17 -14.19
C THR A 200 -0.52 -29.02 -15.55
N THR A 201 0.08 -28.25 -16.48
CA THR A 201 -0.50 -27.99 -17.79
C THR A 201 0.33 -28.66 -18.89
N PRO A 202 -0.17 -29.68 -19.57
CA PRO A 202 0.53 -30.31 -20.68
C PRO A 202 0.79 -29.28 -21.79
N ARG A 203 2.05 -29.06 -22.13
CA ARG A 203 2.50 -28.14 -23.19
C ARG A 203 1.87 -26.74 -23.09
N PRO A 204 2.13 -25.98 -22.03
CA PRO A 204 1.48 -24.68 -21.80
C PRO A 204 1.74 -23.67 -22.93
N TRP A 205 2.82 -23.85 -23.67
CA TRP A 205 3.19 -22.97 -24.80
C TRP A 205 3.67 -23.79 -26.02
N PRO A 206 3.43 -23.31 -27.26
CA PRO A 206 3.99 -23.88 -28.48
C PRO A 206 5.53 -23.91 -28.42
N PRO A 207 6.18 -25.00 -28.87
CA PRO A 207 7.63 -25.17 -28.76
C PRO A 207 8.42 -24.06 -29.48
N GLU A 208 7.90 -23.55 -30.61
CA GLU A 208 8.53 -22.46 -31.37
C GLU A 208 8.59 -21.16 -30.56
N ARG A 209 7.54 -20.85 -29.80
CA ARG A 209 7.49 -19.66 -28.91
C ARG A 209 8.41 -19.80 -27.70
N ALA A 210 8.47 -21.01 -27.14
CA ALA A 210 9.41 -21.32 -26.05
C ALA A 210 10.88 -21.21 -26.51
N ALA A 211 11.19 -21.54 -27.77
CA ALA A 211 12.53 -21.38 -28.33
C ALA A 211 12.96 -19.90 -28.42
N GLY A 212 12.05 -19.00 -28.81
CA GLY A 212 12.33 -17.56 -28.83
C GLY A 212 12.75 -17.02 -27.47
N LEU A 213 12.10 -17.48 -26.41
CA LEU A 213 12.40 -17.06 -25.03
C LEU A 213 13.80 -17.51 -24.55
N ARG A 214 14.32 -18.65 -25.04
CA ARG A 214 15.69 -19.11 -24.73
C ARG A 214 16.75 -18.12 -25.18
N VAL A 215 16.46 -17.28 -26.18
CA VAL A 215 17.36 -16.25 -26.68
C VAL A 215 17.16 -14.93 -25.94
N ILE A 216 15.89 -14.56 -25.65
CA ILE A 216 15.52 -13.30 -25.01
C ILE A 216 15.96 -13.29 -23.53
N LEU A 217 15.69 -14.37 -22.80
CA LEU A 217 15.84 -14.41 -21.35
C LEU A 217 17.29 -14.22 -20.85
N PRO A 218 18.31 -14.93 -21.38
CA PRO A 218 19.69 -14.72 -20.93
C PRO A 218 20.18 -13.29 -21.19
N ARG A 219 19.80 -12.71 -22.34
CA ARG A 219 20.15 -11.33 -22.68
C ARG A 219 19.46 -10.33 -21.76
N ALA A 220 18.16 -10.54 -21.48
CA ALA A 220 17.42 -9.68 -20.58
C ALA A 220 17.97 -9.75 -19.15
N ILE A 221 18.39 -10.94 -18.69
CA ILE A 221 19.03 -11.10 -17.37
C ILE A 221 20.36 -10.36 -17.34
N ALA A 222 21.24 -10.58 -18.33
CA ALA A 222 22.56 -9.93 -18.36
C ALA A 222 22.45 -8.39 -18.40
N LEU A 223 21.58 -7.86 -19.28
CA LEU A 223 21.34 -6.42 -19.38
C LEU A 223 20.62 -5.87 -18.14
N GLY A 224 19.71 -6.63 -17.55
CA GLY A 224 18.96 -6.24 -16.34
C GLY A 224 19.87 -6.15 -15.12
N VAL A 225 20.74 -7.15 -14.92
CA VAL A 225 21.73 -7.13 -13.84
C VAL A 225 22.72 -5.97 -14.05
N GLY A 226 23.23 -5.80 -15.29
CA GLY A 226 24.10 -4.66 -15.63
C GLY A 226 23.40 -3.31 -15.37
N GLY A 227 22.13 -3.17 -15.75
CA GLY A 227 21.32 -1.99 -15.48
C GLY A 227 21.12 -1.73 -13.98
N ALA A 228 20.91 -2.78 -13.18
CA ALA A 228 20.78 -2.66 -11.73
C ALA A 228 22.09 -2.14 -11.10
N VAL A 229 23.24 -2.64 -11.58
CA VAL A 229 24.57 -2.13 -11.15
C VAL A 229 24.73 -0.66 -11.55
N VAL A 230 24.33 -0.27 -12.77
CA VAL A 230 24.39 1.13 -13.20
C VAL A 230 23.52 2.02 -12.32
N ILE A 231 22.27 1.62 -12.02
CA ILE A 231 21.38 2.36 -11.10
C ILE A 231 22.05 2.49 -9.71
N ALA A 232 22.62 1.41 -9.20
CA ALA A 232 23.32 1.42 -7.92
C ALA A 232 24.55 2.31 -7.92
N LEU A 233 25.32 2.37 -9.02
CA LEU A 233 26.48 3.24 -9.17
C LEU A 233 26.10 4.71 -9.33
N VAL A 234 24.99 5.02 -10.01
CA VAL A 234 24.45 6.39 -10.09
C VAL A 234 23.98 6.83 -8.69
N SER A 235 23.36 5.94 -7.94
CA SER A 235 23.08 6.15 -6.50
C SER A 235 24.36 6.21 -5.66
N GLY A 236 25.46 5.76 -6.16
CA GLY A 236 26.77 5.69 -5.51
C GLY A 236 27.54 7.03 -5.48
N TRP A 237 27.06 8.04 -6.18
CA TRP A 237 27.35 9.44 -5.83
C TRP A 237 26.79 9.79 -4.44
N LEU A 238 25.83 9.02 -3.99
CA LEU A 238 25.39 8.92 -2.61
C LEU A 238 26.15 7.75 -1.95
N PRO A 239 26.67 7.87 -0.72
CA PRO A 239 27.55 6.87 -0.09
C PRO A 239 26.97 5.45 0.03
N SER A 240 25.69 5.25 -0.28
CA SER A 240 24.91 4.04 0.04
C SER A 240 24.37 3.27 -1.18
N GLY A 241 24.67 3.65 -2.43
CA GLY A 241 24.01 3.06 -3.59
C GLY A 241 24.25 1.54 -3.77
N ILE A 242 25.51 1.09 -3.69
CA ILE A 242 25.86 -0.34 -3.81
C ILE A 242 25.39 -1.11 -2.57
N THR A 243 25.52 -0.51 -1.38
CA THR A 243 25.06 -1.13 -0.13
C THR A 243 23.54 -1.29 -0.11
N SER A 244 22.77 -0.36 -0.67
CA SER A 244 21.30 -0.47 -0.79
C SER A 244 20.86 -1.63 -1.68
N LEU A 245 21.59 -1.93 -2.76
CA LEU A 245 21.32 -3.09 -3.60
C LEU A 245 21.48 -4.40 -2.82
N ALA A 246 22.59 -4.53 -2.09
CA ALA A 246 22.85 -5.70 -1.26
C ALA A 246 21.89 -5.79 -0.06
N GLU A 247 21.56 -4.65 0.54
CA GLU A 247 20.68 -4.58 1.71
C GLU A 247 19.25 -5.01 1.39
N GLY A 248 18.72 -4.73 0.20
CA GLY A 248 17.42 -5.22 -0.24
C GLY A 248 17.33 -6.75 -0.21
N ALA A 249 18.36 -7.42 -0.75
CA ALA A 249 18.46 -8.89 -0.73
C ALA A 249 18.70 -9.42 0.70
N ARG A 250 19.61 -8.79 1.44
CA ARG A 250 19.94 -9.16 2.83
C ARG A 250 18.71 -9.08 3.72
N THR A 251 17.95 -7.98 3.66
CA THR A 251 16.75 -7.79 4.46
C THR A 251 15.73 -8.88 4.18
N TRP A 252 15.55 -9.26 2.91
CA TRP A 252 14.66 -10.36 2.55
C TRP A 252 15.16 -11.71 3.10
N LEU A 253 16.44 -12.02 2.98
CA LEU A 253 17.03 -13.27 3.47
C LEU A 253 17.00 -13.36 5.01
N VAL A 254 17.42 -12.29 5.70
CA VAL A 254 17.44 -12.25 7.17
C VAL A 254 16.03 -12.32 7.75
N GLY A 255 15.03 -11.80 7.03
CA GLY A 255 13.64 -11.89 7.44
C GLY A 255 13.10 -13.32 7.59
N TRP A 256 13.75 -14.33 6.99
CA TRP A 256 13.43 -15.75 7.23
C TRP A 256 13.85 -16.24 8.61
N LEU A 257 14.80 -15.56 9.23
CA LEU A 257 15.34 -15.89 10.56
C LEU A 257 14.84 -14.92 11.65
N GLY A 258 14.13 -13.88 11.25
CA GLY A 258 13.65 -12.84 12.14
C GLY A 258 12.42 -13.25 12.96
N PRO A 259 12.08 -12.50 14.02
CA PRO A 259 10.87 -12.73 14.79
C PRO A 259 9.63 -12.41 13.96
N SER A 260 8.53 -13.10 14.27
CA SER A 260 7.23 -12.84 13.66
C SER A 260 6.63 -11.54 14.20
N ARG A 261 6.34 -10.57 13.33
CA ARG A 261 5.77 -9.27 13.69
C ARG A 261 4.25 -9.22 13.58
N MET A 262 3.64 -10.21 12.95
CA MET A 262 2.23 -10.24 12.61
C MET A 262 1.71 -11.68 12.70
N HIS A 263 0.48 -11.89 13.16
CA HIS A 263 -0.12 -13.22 13.19
C HIS A 263 -0.19 -13.85 11.78
N PRO A 264 0.05 -15.17 11.59
CA PRO A 264 0.08 -15.81 10.27
C PRO A 264 -1.18 -15.62 9.41
N LEU A 265 -2.35 -15.55 10.03
CA LEU A 265 -3.63 -15.38 9.32
C LEU A 265 -4.01 -13.92 9.04
N THR A 266 -3.30 -12.94 9.61
CA THR A 266 -3.58 -11.52 9.36
C THR A 266 -3.47 -11.13 7.86
N PRO A 267 -2.51 -11.65 7.06
CA PRO A 267 -2.49 -11.39 5.61
C PRO A 267 -3.79 -11.80 4.91
N LEU A 268 -4.36 -12.96 5.28
CA LEU A 268 -5.64 -13.41 4.75
C LEU A 268 -6.78 -12.48 5.19
N ALA A 269 -6.81 -12.07 6.46
CA ALA A 269 -7.81 -11.13 6.96
C ALA A 269 -7.75 -9.79 6.22
N ILE A 270 -6.56 -9.26 5.96
CA ILE A 270 -6.36 -8.02 5.19
C ILE A 270 -6.93 -8.16 3.78
N VAL A 271 -6.63 -9.26 3.06
CA VAL A 271 -7.18 -9.49 1.72
C VAL A 271 -8.71 -9.53 1.74
N LEU A 272 -9.32 -10.24 2.69
CA LEU A 272 -10.77 -10.36 2.80
C LEU A 272 -11.45 -9.02 3.14
N VAL A 273 -10.82 -8.21 3.98
CA VAL A 273 -11.35 -6.93 4.45
C VAL A 273 -11.25 -5.83 3.41
N TYR A 274 -10.08 -5.70 2.77
CA TYR A 274 -9.83 -4.57 1.88
C TYR A 274 -10.14 -4.87 0.42
N GLU A 275 -10.13 -6.15 0.01
CA GLU A 275 -10.30 -6.56 -1.38
C GLU A 275 -11.47 -7.54 -1.59
N PRO A 276 -12.65 -7.37 -0.95
CA PRO A 276 -13.73 -8.36 -0.99
C PRO A 276 -14.25 -8.61 -2.42
N LEU A 277 -14.32 -7.58 -3.27
CA LEU A 277 -14.69 -7.72 -4.67
C LEU A 277 -13.70 -8.61 -5.43
N VAL A 278 -12.41 -8.32 -5.25
CA VAL A 278 -11.32 -9.02 -5.95
C VAL A 278 -11.24 -10.48 -5.49
N VAL A 279 -11.50 -10.74 -4.21
CA VAL A 279 -11.55 -12.10 -3.67
C VAL A 279 -12.70 -12.90 -4.29
N VAL A 280 -13.93 -12.40 -4.23
CA VAL A 280 -15.11 -13.15 -4.71
C VAL A 280 -15.02 -13.41 -6.22
N PHE A 281 -14.77 -12.35 -7.01
CA PHE A 281 -14.67 -12.52 -8.47
C PHE A 281 -13.36 -13.14 -8.91
N GLY A 282 -12.26 -12.98 -8.15
CA GLY A 282 -10.99 -13.66 -8.41
C GLY A 282 -11.08 -15.15 -8.21
N VAL A 283 -11.72 -15.62 -7.14
CA VAL A 283 -11.97 -17.04 -6.89
C VAL A 283 -12.88 -17.64 -7.98
N THR A 284 -13.96 -16.94 -8.37
CA THR A 284 -14.82 -17.40 -9.48
C THR A 284 -14.04 -17.44 -10.79
N GLY A 285 -13.14 -16.47 -11.03
CA GLY A 285 -12.22 -16.45 -12.17
C GLY A 285 -11.23 -17.62 -12.16
N ALA A 286 -10.64 -17.91 -10.99
CA ALA A 286 -9.72 -19.04 -10.81
C ALA A 286 -10.39 -20.39 -11.08
N VAL A 287 -11.59 -20.62 -10.52
CA VAL A 287 -12.38 -21.83 -10.76
C VAL A 287 -12.69 -21.99 -12.25
N ALA A 288 -13.08 -20.90 -12.93
CA ALA A 288 -13.35 -20.93 -14.36
C ALA A 288 -12.08 -21.25 -15.18
N ALA A 289 -10.93 -20.67 -14.82
CA ALA A 289 -9.64 -20.92 -15.47
C ALA A 289 -9.19 -22.39 -15.32
N PHE A 290 -9.28 -22.95 -14.11
CA PHE A 290 -8.96 -24.37 -13.89
C PHE A 290 -9.89 -25.30 -14.65
N ARG A 291 -11.21 -25.02 -14.69
CA ARG A 291 -12.17 -25.83 -15.48
C ARG A 291 -11.90 -25.75 -16.99
N ALA A 292 -11.52 -24.58 -17.48
CA ALA A 292 -11.19 -24.34 -18.87
C ALA A 292 -9.77 -24.84 -19.26
N ARG A 293 -8.96 -25.28 -18.28
CA ARG A 293 -7.54 -25.61 -18.46
C ARG A 293 -6.74 -24.47 -19.12
N ASP A 294 -7.12 -23.23 -18.81
CA ASP A 294 -6.41 -22.04 -19.29
C ASP A 294 -5.07 -21.90 -18.55
N ALA A 295 -3.97 -22.01 -19.28
CA ALA A 295 -2.63 -21.98 -18.70
C ALA A 295 -2.31 -20.63 -17.99
N LEU A 296 -2.76 -19.50 -18.55
CA LEU A 296 -2.50 -18.19 -17.96
C LEU A 296 -3.42 -17.89 -16.79
N GLY A 297 -4.71 -18.17 -16.94
CA GLY A 297 -5.64 -18.02 -15.84
C GLY A 297 -5.32 -18.97 -14.69
N GLY A 298 -4.97 -20.23 -14.97
CA GLY A 298 -4.48 -21.19 -13.99
C GLY A 298 -3.17 -20.73 -13.35
N GLY A 299 -2.23 -20.18 -14.12
CA GLY A 299 -1.01 -19.56 -13.63
C GLY A 299 -1.30 -18.38 -12.69
N ALA A 300 -2.21 -17.48 -13.07
CA ALA A 300 -2.62 -16.39 -12.17
C ALA A 300 -3.24 -16.91 -10.86
N ALA A 301 -4.04 -17.99 -10.92
CA ALA A 301 -4.60 -18.60 -9.72
C ALA A 301 -3.51 -19.20 -8.81
N TRP A 302 -2.53 -19.89 -9.38
CA TRP A 302 -1.37 -20.38 -8.63
C TRP A 302 -0.54 -19.24 -8.06
N TRP A 303 -0.38 -18.15 -8.81
CA TRP A 303 0.33 -16.96 -8.28
C TRP A 303 -0.37 -16.35 -7.08
N ALA A 304 -1.70 -16.24 -7.10
CA ALA A 304 -2.47 -15.77 -5.96
C ALA A 304 -2.27 -16.67 -4.73
N ILE A 305 -2.33 -17.99 -4.91
CA ILE A 305 -2.14 -18.96 -3.83
C ILE A 305 -0.71 -18.89 -3.27
N LEU A 306 0.30 -18.96 -4.16
CA LEU A 306 1.70 -18.93 -3.74
C LEU A 306 2.09 -17.60 -3.09
N GLY A 307 1.57 -16.48 -3.59
CA GLY A 307 1.76 -15.16 -2.98
C GLY A 307 1.23 -15.12 -1.54
N LEU A 308 0.01 -15.65 -1.32
CA LEU A 308 -0.58 -15.73 0.01
C LEU A 308 0.19 -16.69 0.93
N VAL A 309 0.54 -17.87 0.44
CA VAL A 309 1.33 -18.85 1.21
C VAL A 309 2.68 -18.26 1.59
N LEU A 310 3.37 -17.64 0.64
CA LEU A 310 4.70 -17.07 0.89
C LEU A 310 4.66 -15.98 1.96
N VAL A 311 3.70 -15.03 1.89
CA VAL A 311 3.58 -13.98 2.90
C VAL A 311 3.14 -14.52 4.27
N THR A 312 2.35 -15.60 4.30
CA THR A 312 1.90 -16.25 5.53
C THR A 312 3.03 -17.00 6.24
N VAL A 313 3.87 -17.70 5.47
CA VAL A 313 4.97 -18.52 6.00
C VAL A 313 6.19 -17.67 6.37
N TYR A 314 6.42 -16.55 5.70
CA TYR A 314 7.56 -15.67 5.93
C TYR A 314 7.51 -15.05 7.34
N PRO A 315 8.53 -15.28 8.23
CA PRO A 315 8.47 -14.81 9.62
C PRO A 315 8.40 -13.28 9.74
N ALA A 316 9.26 -12.55 9.03
CA ALA A 316 9.23 -11.06 9.00
C ALA A 316 8.14 -10.49 8.08
N ARG A 317 6.97 -11.15 8.07
CA ARG A 317 5.82 -10.77 7.22
C ARG A 317 5.35 -9.35 7.46
N ASN A 318 4.92 -8.72 6.37
CA ASN A 318 4.30 -7.41 6.37
C ASN A 318 3.16 -7.35 5.35
N SER A 319 2.34 -6.31 5.44
CA SER A 319 1.19 -6.12 4.55
C SER A 319 1.56 -5.87 3.08
N ILE A 320 2.77 -5.38 2.81
CA ILE A 320 3.25 -5.11 1.43
C ILE A 320 3.28 -6.41 0.60
N GLY A 321 3.67 -7.53 1.21
CA GLY A 321 3.72 -8.84 0.54
C GLY A 321 2.37 -9.31 -0.01
N ILE A 322 1.26 -8.80 0.53
CA ILE A 322 -0.11 -9.13 0.10
C ILE A 322 -0.38 -8.63 -1.33
N ALA A 323 0.33 -7.59 -1.78
CA ALA A 323 0.16 -7.04 -3.12
C ALA A 323 0.27 -8.11 -4.22
N TRP A 324 1.11 -9.12 -4.05
CA TRP A 324 1.29 -10.20 -5.04
C TRP A 324 0.06 -11.07 -5.19
N THR A 325 -0.63 -11.38 -4.09
CA THR A 325 -1.91 -12.09 -4.09
C THR A 325 -3.00 -11.24 -4.72
N VAL A 326 -3.10 -9.98 -4.32
CA VAL A 326 -4.12 -9.05 -4.81
C VAL A 326 -3.96 -8.79 -6.31
N LEU A 327 -2.74 -8.61 -6.81
CA LEU A 327 -2.46 -8.48 -8.24
C LEU A 327 -3.03 -9.66 -9.04
N ALA A 328 -2.66 -10.87 -8.66
CA ALA A 328 -3.08 -12.08 -9.36
C ALA A 328 -4.62 -12.26 -9.30
N LEU A 329 -5.23 -12.05 -8.13
CA LEU A 329 -6.69 -12.09 -7.97
C LEU A 329 -7.38 -11.01 -8.79
N THR A 330 -6.80 -9.82 -8.92
CA THR A 330 -7.38 -8.71 -9.70
C THR A 330 -7.46 -9.06 -11.19
N TRP A 331 -6.45 -9.71 -11.74
CA TRP A 331 -6.49 -10.20 -13.12
C TRP A 331 -7.60 -11.23 -13.33
N LEU A 332 -7.76 -12.17 -12.41
CA LEU A 332 -8.82 -13.18 -12.44
C LEU A 332 -10.21 -12.57 -12.29
N ALA A 333 -10.35 -11.64 -11.34
CA ALA A 333 -11.59 -10.91 -11.07
C ALA A 333 -12.03 -10.07 -12.27
N GLY A 334 -11.10 -9.33 -12.88
CA GLY A 334 -11.36 -8.55 -14.08
C GLY A 334 -11.82 -9.40 -15.25
N GLY A 335 -11.20 -10.58 -15.45
CA GLY A 335 -11.65 -11.56 -16.43
C GLY A 335 -13.04 -12.13 -16.14
N ALA A 336 -13.37 -12.38 -14.86
CA ALA A 336 -14.70 -12.85 -14.46
C ALA A 336 -15.77 -11.78 -14.70
N LEU A 337 -15.51 -10.55 -14.25
CA LEU A 337 -16.43 -9.41 -14.45
C LEU A 337 -16.63 -9.06 -15.92
N ALA A 338 -15.57 -9.13 -16.73
CA ALA A 338 -15.69 -8.92 -18.19
C ALA A 338 -16.59 -9.97 -18.84
N ARG A 339 -16.48 -11.24 -18.44
CA ARG A 339 -17.38 -12.30 -18.92
C ARG A 339 -18.84 -12.07 -18.51
N GLU A 340 -19.09 -11.62 -17.28
CA GLU A 340 -20.45 -11.26 -16.84
C GLU A 340 -20.98 -10.03 -17.60
N GLY A 341 -20.15 -9.02 -17.85
CA GLY A 341 -20.52 -7.87 -18.69
C GLY A 341 -20.87 -8.27 -20.14
N GLU A 342 -20.14 -9.22 -20.72
CA GLU A 342 -20.44 -9.75 -22.06
C GLU A 342 -21.73 -10.61 -22.07
N ARG A 343 -21.98 -11.38 -21.01
CA ARG A 343 -23.26 -12.10 -20.83
C ARG A 343 -24.42 -11.13 -20.74
N LEU A 344 -24.29 -10.07 -19.93
CA LEU A 344 -25.31 -9.03 -19.79
C LEU A 344 -25.68 -8.43 -21.16
N ARG A 345 -24.68 -8.12 -21.99
CA ARG A 345 -24.90 -7.58 -23.35
C ARG A 345 -25.62 -8.55 -24.29
N ARG A 346 -25.50 -9.85 -24.07
CA ARG A 346 -26.15 -10.89 -24.88
C ARG A 346 -27.58 -11.23 -24.42
N LEU A 347 -28.04 -10.68 -23.28
CA LEU A 347 -29.42 -10.86 -22.86
C LEU A 347 -30.39 -10.17 -23.82
N PRO A 348 -31.56 -10.76 -24.10
CA PRO A 348 -32.59 -10.11 -24.90
C PRO A 348 -33.05 -8.77 -24.30
N SER A 349 -33.10 -8.70 -22.97
CA SER A 349 -33.47 -7.50 -22.22
C SER A 349 -32.44 -7.26 -21.08
N PRO A 350 -31.33 -6.56 -21.34
CA PRO A 350 -30.33 -6.26 -20.29
C PRO A 350 -30.91 -5.46 -19.12
N TRP A 351 -31.92 -4.63 -19.37
CA TRP A 351 -32.54 -3.77 -18.36
C TRP A 351 -33.25 -4.54 -17.26
N GLU A 352 -33.80 -5.72 -17.57
CA GLU A 352 -34.39 -6.60 -16.55
C GLU A 352 -33.30 -7.05 -15.54
N ALA A 353 -32.15 -7.47 -16.02
CA ALA A 353 -31.04 -7.83 -15.14
C ALA A 353 -30.51 -6.63 -14.33
N VAL A 354 -30.50 -5.43 -14.91
CA VAL A 354 -30.16 -4.19 -14.17
C VAL A 354 -31.22 -3.91 -13.11
N GLY A 355 -32.51 -4.06 -13.40
CA GLY A 355 -33.62 -3.89 -12.43
C GLY A 355 -33.51 -4.87 -11.27
N VAL A 356 -33.26 -6.16 -11.56
CA VAL A 356 -33.01 -7.18 -10.53
C VAL A 356 -31.77 -6.83 -9.72
N GLY A 357 -30.69 -6.41 -10.37
CA GLY A 357 -29.46 -5.96 -9.71
C GLY A 357 -29.70 -4.79 -8.78
N ALA A 358 -30.46 -3.78 -9.20
CA ALA A 358 -30.83 -2.63 -8.39
C ALA A 358 -31.67 -3.00 -7.15
N LEU A 359 -32.65 -3.90 -7.30
CA LEU A 359 -33.45 -4.41 -6.20
C LEU A 359 -32.59 -5.14 -5.15
N LEU A 360 -31.73 -6.06 -5.61
CA LEU A 360 -30.86 -6.81 -4.72
C LEU A 360 -29.82 -5.90 -4.04
N LEU A 361 -29.25 -4.93 -4.77
CA LEU A 361 -28.32 -3.95 -4.23
C LEU A 361 -29.01 -3.09 -3.14
N PHE A 362 -30.25 -2.67 -3.37
CA PHE A 362 -31.01 -1.94 -2.35
C PHE A 362 -31.15 -2.76 -1.06
N LEU A 363 -31.48 -4.04 -1.16
CA LEU A 363 -31.59 -4.92 0.01
C LEU A 363 -30.23 -5.12 0.71
N PHE A 364 -29.13 -5.23 -0.03
CA PHE A 364 -27.78 -5.31 0.56
C PHE A 364 -27.37 -4.00 1.26
N ILE A 365 -27.67 -2.84 0.65
CA ILE A 365 -27.42 -1.54 1.30
C ILE A 365 -28.26 -1.42 2.57
N TYR A 366 -29.54 -1.81 2.52
CA TYR A 366 -30.42 -1.78 3.68
C TYR A 366 -29.89 -2.68 4.81
N ALA A 367 -29.46 -3.92 4.49
CA ALA A 367 -28.82 -4.82 5.45
C ALA A 367 -27.56 -4.19 6.06
N GLY A 368 -26.70 -3.60 5.23
CA GLY A 368 -25.50 -2.91 5.65
C GLY A 368 -25.76 -1.75 6.61
N LEU A 369 -26.81 -0.94 6.35
CA LEU A 369 -27.22 0.14 7.25
C LEU A 369 -27.72 -0.39 8.60
N GLN A 370 -28.45 -1.51 8.63
CA GLN A 370 -28.89 -2.13 9.88
C GLN A 370 -27.70 -2.68 10.70
N ILE A 371 -26.73 -3.31 10.05
CA ILE A 371 -25.49 -3.79 10.70
C ILE A 371 -24.67 -2.60 11.23
N SER A 372 -24.55 -1.53 10.44
CA SER A 372 -23.88 -0.30 10.88
C SER A 372 -24.52 0.31 12.11
N SER A 373 -25.85 0.41 12.09
CA SER A 373 -26.63 0.92 13.23
C SER A 373 -26.50 0.02 14.47
N TYR A 374 -26.43 -1.30 14.27
CA TYR A 374 -26.15 -2.25 15.34
C TYR A 374 -24.78 -1.99 15.96
N ALA A 375 -23.73 -1.88 15.15
CA ALA A 375 -22.34 -1.71 15.61
C ALA A 375 -22.11 -0.36 16.33
N HIS A 376 -22.81 0.70 15.94
CA HIS A 376 -22.69 2.01 16.58
C HIS A 376 -23.60 2.19 17.81
N GLY A 377 -24.50 1.26 18.09
CA GLY A 377 -25.50 1.41 19.14
C GLY A 377 -26.51 2.55 18.91
N VAL A 378 -26.50 3.17 17.72
CA VAL A 378 -27.31 4.32 17.34
C VAL A 378 -28.30 3.92 16.28
N GLY A 379 -29.53 4.40 16.38
CA GLY A 379 -30.56 4.22 15.35
C GLY A 379 -31.38 5.46 15.14
N PRO A 380 -32.09 5.55 14.00
CA PRO A 380 -33.00 6.66 13.78
C PRO A 380 -33.99 6.77 14.95
N SER A 381 -34.18 7.97 15.46
CA SER A 381 -35.05 8.25 16.61
C SER A 381 -36.51 7.88 16.37
N PHE A 382 -36.92 7.79 15.09
CA PHE A 382 -38.28 7.39 14.69
C PHE A 382 -38.52 5.87 14.65
N ALA A 383 -37.50 5.05 14.83
CA ALA A 383 -37.62 3.58 14.87
C ALA A 383 -36.63 3.00 15.91
N PRO A 384 -36.96 3.06 17.21
CA PRO A 384 -36.11 2.58 18.29
C PRO A 384 -36.11 1.05 18.33
N LEU A 385 -35.44 0.41 17.37
CA LEU A 385 -35.24 -1.04 17.38
C LEU A 385 -34.11 -1.40 18.34
N THR A 386 -34.31 -2.46 19.12
CA THR A 386 -33.23 -3.03 19.94
C THR A 386 -32.11 -3.55 19.06
N PRO A 387 -30.88 -3.60 19.55
CA PRO A 387 -29.74 -4.10 18.75
C PRO A 387 -30.00 -5.47 18.11
N ASN A 388 -30.57 -6.42 18.85
CA ASN A 388 -30.87 -7.77 18.34
C ASN A 388 -31.90 -7.74 17.18
N VAL A 389 -32.91 -6.86 17.26
CA VAL A 389 -33.90 -6.72 16.18
C VAL A 389 -33.23 -6.17 14.91
N ARG A 390 -32.28 -5.25 15.03
CA ARG A 390 -31.54 -4.72 13.87
C ARG A 390 -30.74 -5.80 13.16
N LEU A 391 -30.05 -6.66 13.92
CA LEU A 391 -29.32 -7.78 13.34
C LEU A 391 -30.28 -8.76 12.66
N THR A 392 -31.43 -9.07 13.29
CA THR A 392 -32.46 -9.92 12.69
C THR A 392 -33.02 -9.32 11.40
N VAL A 393 -33.26 -8.01 11.36
CA VAL A 393 -33.72 -7.30 10.14
C VAL A 393 -32.65 -7.34 9.05
N ALA A 394 -31.37 -7.18 9.39
CA ALA A 394 -30.28 -7.28 8.43
C ALA A 394 -30.20 -8.67 7.81
N VAL A 395 -30.25 -9.72 8.64
CA VAL A 395 -30.28 -11.12 8.17
C VAL A 395 -31.53 -11.37 7.32
N GLY A 396 -32.70 -10.87 7.77
CA GLY A 396 -33.94 -10.97 7.03
C GLY A 396 -33.87 -10.34 5.64
N ALA A 397 -33.24 -9.16 5.51
CA ALA A 397 -33.04 -8.50 4.22
C ALA A 397 -32.16 -9.32 3.27
N VAL A 398 -31.10 -9.96 3.77
CA VAL A 398 -30.25 -10.86 2.97
C VAL A 398 -31.02 -12.11 2.54
N VAL A 399 -31.83 -12.70 3.42
CA VAL A 399 -32.70 -13.85 3.11
C VAL A 399 -33.73 -13.47 2.04
N VAL A 400 -34.37 -12.31 2.18
CA VAL A 400 -35.33 -11.80 1.18
C VAL A 400 -34.64 -11.56 -0.17
N ALA A 401 -33.42 -11.03 -0.19
CA ALA A 401 -32.63 -10.86 -1.41
C ALA A 401 -32.36 -12.21 -2.10
N GLY A 402 -31.94 -13.22 -1.31
CA GLY A 402 -31.72 -14.57 -1.82
C GLY A 402 -33.01 -15.21 -2.36
N LEU A 403 -34.13 -15.09 -1.63
CA LEU A 403 -35.43 -15.60 -2.06
C LEU A 403 -35.91 -14.90 -3.32
N ALA A 404 -35.80 -13.57 -3.40
CA ALA A 404 -36.16 -12.81 -4.59
C ALA A 404 -35.35 -13.26 -5.82
N ALA A 405 -34.04 -13.46 -5.65
CA ALA A 405 -33.18 -13.95 -6.73
C ALA A 405 -33.60 -15.35 -7.23
N VAL A 406 -33.95 -16.25 -6.29
CA VAL A 406 -34.42 -17.60 -6.61
C VAL A 406 -35.79 -17.57 -7.31
N LEU A 407 -36.75 -16.79 -6.79
CA LEU A 407 -38.09 -16.65 -7.37
C LEU A 407 -38.03 -16.06 -8.78
N ILE A 408 -37.19 -15.05 -9.01
CA ILE A 408 -36.98 -14.48 -10.35
C ILE A 408 -36.32 -15.51 -11.28
N GLY A 409 -35.38 -16.31 -10.76
CA GLY A 409 -34.74 -17.38 -11.52
C GLY A 409 -35.73 -18.44 -12.01
N PHE A 410 -36.62 -18.91 -11.13
CA PHE A 410 -37.62 -19.92 -11.46
C PHE A 410 -38.83 -19.36 -12.20
N GLY A 411 -39.33 -18.18 -11.79
CA GLY A 411 -40.54 -17.59 -12.35
C GLY A 411 -40.35 -16.82 -13.65
N TRP A 412 -39.10 -16.39 -13.94
CA TRP A 412 -38.81 -15.56 -15.12
C TRP A 412 -37.65 -16.10 -15.94
N SER A 413 -36.40 -15.92 -15.45
CA SER A 413 -35.19 -16.36 -16.18
C SER A 413 -33.97 -16.45 -15.27
N TRP A 414 -33.33 -17.61 -15.23
CA TRP A 414 -32.06 -17.81 -14.53
C TRP A 414 -30.91 -16.96 -15.09
N SER A 415 -30.92 -16.65 -16.38
CA SER A 415 -29.90 -15.78 -16.99
C SER A 415 -30.02 -14.35 -16.50
N VAL A 416 -31.24 -13.83 -16.36
CA VAL A 416 -31.54 -12.49 -15.81
C VAL A 416 -31.20 -12.45 -14.33
N ALA A 417 -31.68 -13.42 -13.54
CA ALA A 417 -31.42 -13.49 -12.09
C ALA A 417 -29.92 -13.55 -11.79
N ARG A 418 -29.19 -14.42 -12.49
CA ARG A 418 -27.74 -14.56 -12.33
C ARG A 418 -26.96 -13.28 -12.65
N SER A 419 -27.29 -12.62 -13.76
CA SER A 419 -26.64 -11.35 -14.13
C SER A 419 -27.01 -10.24 -13.13
N GLY A 420 -28.25 -10.22 -12.62
CA GLY A 420 -28.67 -9.31 -11.55
C GLY A 420 -27.89 -9.53 -10.25
N ILE A 421 -27.75 -10.79 -9.81
CA ILE A 421 -26.93 -11.14 -8.63
C ILE A 421 -25.48 -10.69 -8.82
N ALA A 422 -24.90 -10.95 -10.01
CA ALA A 422 -23.51 -10.56 -10.30
C ALA A 422 -23.32 -9.05 -10.26
N LEU A 423 -24.26 -8.27 -10.82
CA LEU A 423 -24.25 -6.81 -10.79
C LEU A 423 -24.40 -6.28 -9.35
N ALA A 424 -25.40 -6.77 -8.59
CA ALA A 424 -25.63 -6.36 -7.21
C ALA A 424 -24.41 -6.69 -6.33
N GLY A 425 -23.90 -7.92 -6.45
CA GLY A 425 -22.73 -8.37 -5.71
C GLY A 425 -21.47 -7.55 -6.05
N ALA A 426 -21.22 -7.30 -7.33
CA ALA A 426 -20.11 -6.46 -7.75
C ALA A 426 -20.22 -5.04 -7.20
N ALA A 427 -21.39 -4.42 -7.27
CA ALA A 427 -21.63 -3.07 -6.75
C ALA A 427 -21.48 -3.02 -5.22
N ALA A 428 -22.10 -3.94 -4.48
CA ALA A 428 -22.02 -3.98 -3.02
C ALA A 428 -20.58 -4.21 -2.54
N LEU A 429 -19.87 -5.18 -3.13
CA LEU A 429 -18.48 -5.48 -2.78
C LEU A 429 -17.52 -4.35 -3.19
N MET A 430 -17.79 -3.64 -4.29
CA MET A 430 -17.05 -2.44 -4.68
C MET A 430 -17.25 -1.31 -3.66
N MET A 431 -18.48 -1.09 -3.19
CA MET A 431 -18.77 -0.10 -2.15
C MET A 431 -18.02 -0.42 -0.84
N LEU A 432 -17.99 -1.69 -0.44
CA LEU A 432 -17.23 -2.13 0.74
C LEU A 432 -15.72 -1.93 0.54
N ALA A 433 -15.17 -2.34 -0.60
CA ALA A 433 -13.75 -2.14 -0.93
C ALA A 433 -13.39 -0.65 -0.97
N TRP A 434 -14.22 0.16 -1.61
CA TRP A 434 -14.04 1.61 -1.68
C TRP A 434 -14.05 2.26 -0.30
N SER A 435 -15.05 1.94 0.53
CA SER A 435 -15.15 2.47 1.90
C SER A 435 -13.94 2.09 2.75
N SER A 436 -13.53 0.81 2.71
CA SER A 436 -12.34 0.33 3.42
C SER A 436 -11.07 0.97 2.88
N GLY A 437 -10.95 1.10 1.56
CA GLY A 437 -9.79 1.72 0.90
C GLY A 437 -9.67 3.22 1.20
N TRP A 438 -10.81 3.92 1.23
CA TRP A 438 -10.84 5.35 1.57
C TRP A 438 -10.37 5.59 3.01
N ARG A 439 -10.86 4.80 3.95
CA ARG A 439 -10.42 4.85 5.35
C ARG A 439 -8.93 4.53 5.47
N LEU A 440 -8.47 3.44 4.86
CA LEU A 440 -7.07 3.02 4.88
C LEU A 440 -6.11 4.11 4.36
N ASN A 441 -6.49 4.81 3.28
CA ASN A 441 -5.55 5.65 2.56
C ASN A 441 -5.66 7.15 2.87
N TYR A 442 -6.83 7.63 3.35
CA TYR A 442 -7.10 9.06 3.49
C TYR A 442 -7.54 9.50 4.89
N PHE A 443 -8.02 8.56 5.75
CA PHE A 443 -8.48 8.91 7.10
C PHE A 443 -7.56 8.44 8.22
N ARG A 444 -6.32 8.02 7.92
CA ARG A 444 -5.38 7.45 8.91
C ARG A 444 -5.12 8.39 10.09
N GLU A 445 -4.98 9.68 9.85
CA GLU A 445 -4.73 10.66 10.90
C GLU A 445 -5.90 10.81 11.89
N LYS A 446 -7.14 10.65 11.41
CA LYS A 446 -8.37 10.80 12.22
C LYS A 446 -8.78 9.52 12.94
N VAL A 447 -8.32 8.36 12.46
CA VAL A 447 -8.72 7.04 12.99
C VAL A 447 -7.61 6.39 13.81
N GLY A 448 -6.39 6.97 13.82
CA GLY A 448 -5.23 6.39 14.52
C GLY A 448 -4.78 5.06 13.90
N ALA A 449 -4.19 4.16 14.72
CA ALA A 449 -3.75 2.83 14.29
C ALA A 449 -4.91 1.82 14.07
N GLY A 450 -6.12 2.28 13.76
CA GLY A 450 -7.33 1.45 13.67
C GLY A 450 -7.39 0.48 12.49
N GLU A 451 -6.37 0.41 11.63
CA GLU A 451 -6.38 -0.40 10.41
C GLU A 451 -5.47 -1.63 10.52
N LEU A 452 -5.95 -2.80 10.05
CA LEU A 452 -5.17 -4.05 10.04
C LEU A 452 -3.92 -4.01 9.14
N TRP A 453 -3.80 -3.00 8.32
CA TRP A 453 -2.73 -2.85 7.34
C TRP A 453 -1.34 -2.72 7.96
N ALA A 454 -1.22 -2.02 9.09
CA ALA A 454 0.05 -1.79 9.76
C ALA A 454 -0.08 -2.10 11.25
N ALA A 455 0.79 -2.95 11.79
CA ALA A 455 0.80 -3.30 13.21
C ALA A 455 1.13 -2.11 14.12
N SER A 456 1.69 -1.05 13.56
CA SER A 456 1.93 0.21 14.25
C SER A 456 1.81 1.38 13.29
N ALA A 457 1.41 2.54 13.81
CA ALA A 457 1.29 3.78 13.05
C ALA A 457 1.94 4.94 13.82
N PRO A 458 2.59 5.89 13.12
CA PRO A 458 3.02 7.13 13.73
C PRO A 458 1.79 7.96 14.09
N THR A 459 1.88 8.71 15.18
CA THR A 459 0.82 9.63 15.62
C THR A 459 1.10 11.06 15.14
N GLY A 460 0.10 11.94 15.19
CA GLY A 460 0.28 13.38 15.02
C GLY A 460 1.21 14.02 16.08
N GLY A 461 1.60 13.27 17.11
CA GLY A 461 2.58 13.68 18.11
C GLY A 461 3.94 14.04 17.51
N LEU A 462 4.39 13.34 16.46
CA LEU A 462 5.64 13.68 15.76
C LEU A 462 5.60 15.09 15.15
N THR A 463 4.51 15.45 14.49
CA THR A 463 4.32 16.78 13.90
C THR A 463 4.20 17.85 14.99
N ARG A 464 3.46 17.56 16.07
CA ARG A 464 3.35 18.46 17.24
C ARG A 464 4.70 18.68 17.90
N LEU A 465 5.48 17.63 18.13
CA LEU A 465 6.83 17.73 18.68
C LEU A 465 7.69 18.68 17.83
N ALA A 466 7.77 18.46 16.52
CA ALA A 466 8.57 19.30 15.64
C ALA A 466 8.10 20.77 15.63
N SER A 467 6.78 21.02 15.62
CA SER A 467 6.23 22.38 15.65
C SER A 467 6.47 23.08 17.00
N THR A 468 6.30 22.38 18.12
CA THR A 468 6.58 22.92 19.47
C THR A 468 8.07 23.29 19.59
N MET A 469 8.95 22.42 19.08
CA MET A 469 10.39 22.68 19.05
C MET A 469 10.75 23.91 18.21
N GLY A 470 10.11 24.06 17.04
CA GLY A 470 10.28 25.23 16.17
C GLY A 470 9.85 26.53 16.87
N SER A 471 8.72 26.51 17.55
CA SER A 471 8.21 27.67 18.34
C SER A 471 9.15 28.02 19.48
N LEU A 472 9.62 27.05 20.26
CA LEU A 472 10.59 27.24 21.33
C LEU A 472 11.93 27.80 20.82
N SER A 473 12.42 27.30 19.68
CA SER A 473 13.62 27.81 19.04
C SER A 473 13.46 29.27 18.61
N MET A 474 12.28 29.61 18.08
CA MET A 474 11.98 30.97 17.64
C MET A 474 11.90 31.95 18.81
N SER A 475 11.25 31.57 19.92
CA SER A 475 11.13 32.44 21.09
C SER A 475 12.48 32.65 21.80
N GLU A 476 13.31 31.61 21.92
CA GLU A 476 14.56 31.64 22.65
C GLU A 476 15.73 32.24 21.83
N ARG A 477 15.77 32.00 20.53
CA ARG A 477 16.89 32.34 19.66
C ARG A 477 16.57 33.32 18.54
N GLY A 478 15.29 33.64 18.32
CA GLY A 478 14.84 34.47 17.21
C GLY A 478 14.95 33.79 15.82
N VAL A 479 15.41 32.53 15.78
CA VAL A 479 15.58 31.76 14.55
C VAL A 479 14.97 30.37 14.74
N PRO A 480 14.14 29.88 13.79
CA PRO A 480 13.58 28.55 13.89
C PRO A 480 14.67 27.48 13.75
N ASN A 481 14.51 26.37 14.47
CA ASN A 481 15.30 25.14 14.33
C ASN A 481 16.79 25.23 14.73
N GLU A 482 17.25 26.25 15.45
CA GLU A 482 18.64 26.35 15.89
C GLU A 482 18.87 25.92 17.35
N MET A 483 17.81 25.54 18.05
CA MET A 483 17.92 25.08 19.43
C MET A 483 18.62 23.71 19.52
N PRO A 484 19.61 23.54 20.44
CA PRO A 484 20.20 22.23 20.69
C PRO A 484 19.19 21.28 21.36
N ILE A 485 19.13 20.04 20.85
CA ILE A 485 18.25 18.98 21.34
C ILE A 485 19.11 17.81 21.77
N ALA A 486 18.86 17.25 22.94
CA ALA A 486 19.40 15.95 23.34
C ALA A 486 18.32 14.88 23.27
N ILE A 487 18.62 13.75 22.64
CA ILE A 487 17.76 12.57 22.64
C ILE A 487 18.44 11.52 23.50
N GLU A 488 17.79 11.14 24.60
CA GLU A 488 18.28 10.07 25.48
C GLU A 488 17.83 8.70 24.95
N ASP A 489 18.42 8.31 23.84
CA ASP A 489 18.29 7.01 23.21
C ASP A 489 19.46 6.85 22.22
N SER A 490 20.20 5.75 22.30
CA SER A 490 21.32 5.48 21.37
C SER A 490 20.87 5.09 19.99
N ALA A 491 19.61 4.64 19.85
CA ALA A 491 19.01 4.22 18.60
C ALA A 491 17.58 4.74 18.45
N PRO A 492 17.41 6.08 18.41
CA PRO A 492 16.08 6.68 18.35
C PRO A 492 15.35 6.23 17.08
N PRO A 493 14.00 6.16 17.11
CA PRO A 493 13.19 5.81 15.94
C PRO A 493 13.51 6.71 14.73
N ALA A 494 13.56 6.14 13.55
CA ALA A 494 13.86 6.92 12.33
C ALA A 494 12.80 8.00 12.06
N SER A 495 11.55 7.75 12.44
CA SER A 495 10.45 8.71 12.36
C SER A 495 10.68 9.95 13.25
N LEU A 496 11.26 9.78 14.46
CA LEU A 496 11.63 10.88 15.35
C LEU A 496 12.77 11.71 14.74
N ILE A 497 13.82 11.05 14.23
CA ILE A 497 14.93 11.74 13.57
C ILE A 497 14.44 12.52 12.33
N TRP A 498 13.54 11.90 11.54
CA TRP A 498 12.94 12.60 10.40
C TRP A 498 12.15 13.83 10.82
N ALA A 499 11.38 13.76 11.90
CA ALA A 499 10.62 14.90 12.42
C ALA A 499 11.54 16.04 12.87
N LEU A 500 12.68 15.71 13.46
CA LEU A 500 13.67 16.68 13.97
C LEU A 500 14.78 17.03 12.96
N ARG A 501 14.71 16.57 11.71
CA ARG A 501 15.74 16.75 10.68
C ARG A 501 16.10 18.21 10.37
N ALA A 502 15.20 19.14 10.68
CA ALA A 502 15.43 20.55 10.48
C ALA A 502 16.33 21.19 11.56
N PHE A 503 16.59 20.47 12.66
CA PHE A 503 17.42 20.97 13.75
C PHE A 503 18.87 20.50 13.56
N PRO A 504 19.82 21.41 13.29
CA PRO A 504 21.23 21.06 13.02
C PRO A 504 22.00 20.58 14.25
N ARG A 505 21.53 20.80 15.45
CA ARG A 505 22.25 20.55 16.70
C ARG A 505 21.46 19.57 17.57
N PHE A 506 21.48 18.28 17.25
CA PHE A 506 21.00 17.27 18.18
C PHE A 506 22.08 16.24 18.53
N THR A 507 22.05 15.74 19.76
CA THR A 507 22.93 14.69 20.26
C THR A 507 22.12 13.50 20.71
N THR A 508 22.66 12.29 20.54
CA THR A 508 22.04 11.05 21.03
C THR A 508 22.98 10.39 22.05
N SER A 509 22.43 9.97 23.19
CA SER A 509 23.22 9.34 24.27
C SER A 509 22.40 8.27 25.00
N ASP A 510 23.05 7.19 25.45
CA ASP A 510 22.45 6.14 26.30
C ASP A 510 22.55 6.43 27.79
N ILE A 511 23.41 7.33 28.22
CA ILE A 511 23.78 7.57 29.62
C ILE A 511 23.63 9.05 29.91
N GLY A 512 22.50 9.44 30.48
CA GLY A 512 22.28 10.80 30.96
C GLY A 512 22.77 11.90 30.01
N VAL A 513 22.24 13.09 30.14
CA VAL A 513 22.69 14.19 29.30
C VAL A 513 23.82 14.92 30.04
N PRO A 514 25.07 14.86 29.56
CA PRO A 514 26.23 15.39 30.31
C PRO A 514 26.21 16.91 30.55
N GLU A 515 25.51 17.62 29.67
CA GLU A 515 25.30 19.07 29.73
C GLU A 515 23.81 19.31 29.88
N SER A 516 23.39 20.39 30.54
CA SER A 516 21.98 20.78 30.70
C SER A 516 21.46 21.41 29.40
N PRO A 517 21.15 20.65 28.31
CA PRO A 517 20.68 21.25 27.08
C PRO A 517 19.30 21.88 27.30
N PRO A 518 18.93 22.90 26.52
CA PRO A 518 17.65 23.55 26.65
C PRO A 518 16.46 22.60 26.47
N VAL A 519 16.63 21.53 25.68
CA VAL A 519 15.60 20.53 25.44
C VAL A 519 16.16 19.12 25.44
N VAL A 520 15.42 18.22 26.12
CA VAL A 520 15.71 16.78 26.17
C VAL A 520 14.47 16.00 25.71
N VAL A 521 14.65 15.04 24.84
CA VAL A 521 13.59 14.11 24.39
C VAL A 521 13.96 12.72 24.90
N VAL A 522 13.14 12.17 25.78
CA VAL A 522 13.40 10.90 26.47
C VAL A 522 12.26 9.92 26.25
N ARG A 523 12.56 8.65 26.05
CA ARG A 523 11.54 7.63 26.04
C ARG A 523 10.95 7.46 27.44
N GLU A 524 9.63 7.47 27.55
CA GLU A 524 8.96 7.24 28.83
C GLU A 524 9.07 5.76 29.23
N THR A 525 9.90 5.49 30.23
CA THR A 525 10.15 4.13 30.76
C THR A 525 9.59 3.95 32.16
N GLY A 526 8.91 4.95 32.72
CA GLY A 526 8.45 4.99 34.12
C GLY A 526 9.57 5.29 35.12
N ILE A 527 10.81 5.40 34.68
CA ILE A 527 11.96 5.84 35.48
C ILE A 527 12.29 7.27 35.08
N PRO A 528 12.28 8.23 36.01
CA PRO A 528 12.62 9.61 35.66
C PRO A 528 14.08 9.72 35.20
N PRO A 529 14.36 10.47 34.12
CA PRO A 529 15.72 10.68 33.65
C PRO A 529 16.55 11.45 34.71
N VAL A 530 17.85 11.14 34.78
CA VAL A 530 18.77 11.88 35.66
C VAL A 530 19.20 13.18 34.95
N LEU A 531 18.67 14.30 35.43
CA LEU A 531 18.90 15.62 34.84
C LEU A 531 19.68 16.47 35.83
N THR A 532 20.51 17.39 35.30
CA THR A 532 21.39 18.28 36.09
C THR A 532 20.78 19.65 36.33
N ALA A 533 19.60 19.96 35.77
CA ALA A 533 18.84 21.20 35.94
C ALA A 533 17.35 20.90 36.09
N ASP A 534 16.56 21.91 36.39
CA ASP A 534 15.10 21.82 36.47
C ASP A 534 14.49 21.89 35.08
N TYR A 535 13.60 20.93 34.77
CA TYR A 535 12.90 20.83 33.49
C TYR A 535 11.39 20.75 33.70
N LEU A 536 10.66 21.35 32.76
CA LEU A 536 9.22 21.16 32.62
C LEU A 536 8.97 20.09 31.54
N GLY A 537 8.12 19.11 31.83
CA GLY A 537 7.91 17.94 30.98
C GLY A 537 6.50 17.88 30.42
N GLN A 538 6.40 17.41 29.15
CA GLN A 538 5.15 17.03 28.50
C GLN A 538 5.28 15.66 27.88
N THR A 539 4.31 14.76 28.16
CA THR A 539 4.22 13.47 27.50
C THR A 539 3.62 13.62 26.10
N ILE A 540 4.27 13.00 25.12
CA ILE A 540 3.83 12.99 23.72
C ILE A 540 3.83 11.55 23.23
N ALA A 541 2.68 11.07 22.74
CA ALA A 541 2.59 9.80 22.04
C ALA A 541 3.15 9.95 20.64
N LEU A 542 4.20 9.21 20.28
CA LEU A 542 4.82 9.24 18.95
C LEU A 542 4.36 8.11 18.05
N LYS A 543 3.95 6.99 18.66
CA LYS A 543 3.60 5.76 17.94
C LYS A 543 2.49 5.01 18.67
N GLU A 544 1.59 4.43 17.92
CA GLU A 544 0.58 3.48 18.39
C GLU A 544 0.89 2.09 17.84
N THR A 545 0.71 1.07 18.67
CA THR A 545 0.91 -0.35 18.29
C THR A 545 -0.32 -1.14 18.71
N TRP A 546 -0.71 -2.17 17.95
CA TRP A 546 -1.85 -3.02 18.32
C TRP A 546 -1.59 -3.80 19.60
N ASP A 547 -2.59 -3.82 20.46
CA ASP A 547 -2.61 -4.62 21.68
C ASP A 547 -3.55 -5.82 21.51
N PHE A 548 -3.30 -6.68 20.53
CA PHE A 548 -3.95 -7.99 20.44
C PHE A 548 -3.10 -8.99 19.65
N SER A 549 -3.18 -10.26 20.04
CA SER A 549 -2.36 -11.35 19.49
C SER A 549 -3.05 -12.16 18.37
N GLY A 550 -4.34 -11.89 18.10
CA GLY A 550 -5.12 -12.64 17.12
C GLY A 550 -4.93 -12.19 15.66
N PRO A 551 -5.52 -12.92 14.70
CA PRO A 551 -5.51 -12.53 13.29
C PRO A 551 -6.48 -11.38 12.96
N ILE A 552 -7.51 -11.21 13.77
CA ILE A 552 -8.56 -10.19 13.67
C ILE A 552 -8.82 -9.61 15.06
N PRO A 553 -9.35 -8.38 15.16
CA PRO A 553 -9.72 -7.75 16.42
C PRO A 553 -10.71 -8.58 17.23
N PRO A 554 -10.70 -8.43 18.57
CA PRO A 554 -11.62 -9.16 19.47
C PRO A 554 -13.11 -8.90 19.18
N ASP A 555 -13.48 -7.68 18.73
CA ASP A 555 -14.81 -7.33 18.24
C ASP A 555 -14.76 -7.02 16.74
N PRO A 556 -14.88 -8.04 15.86
CA PRO A 556 -14.75 -7.84 14.41
C PRO A 556 -15.83 -6.93 13.80
N LEU A 557 -17.07 -6.99 14.29
CA LEU A 557 -18.18 -6.20 13.77
C LEU A 557 -18.05 -4.73 14.20
N GLY A 558 -17.79 -4.47 15.47
CA GLY A 558 -17.55 -3.13 15.97
C GLY A 558 -16.32 -2.50 15.29
N TRP A 559 -15.23 -3.25 15.16
CA TRP A 559 -14.06 -2.78 14.43
C TRP A 559 -14.35 -2.50 12.96
N TRP A 560 -15.08 -3.37 12.26
CA TRP A 560 -15.39 -3.17 10.83
C TRP A 560 -16.04 -1.81 10.57
N TRP A 561 -16.93 -1.40 11.48
CA TRP A 561 -17.67 -0.14 11.31
C TRP A 561 -17.00 1.07 11.97
N GLN A 562 -16.40 0.89 13.14
CA GLN A 562 -15.82 1.99 13.93
C GLN A 562 -14.32 2.17 13.70
N ARG A 563 -13.63 1.13 13.22
CA ARG A 563 -12.16 1.10 13.05
C ARG A 563 -11.40 1.43 14.35
N ARG A 564 -11.91 1.02 15.48
CA ARG A 564 -11.23 1.15 16.77
C ARG A 564 -10.55 -0.16 17.11
N LEU A 565 -9.26 -0.09 17.40
CA LEU A 565 -8.46 -1.21 17.88
C LEU A 565 -8.00 -0.92 19.31
N PRO A 566 -7.80 -1.93 20.16
CA PRO A 566 -6.99 -1.77 21.35
C PRO A 566 -5.55 -1.48 20.93
N VAL A 567 -5.04 -0.32 21.32
CA VAL A 567 -3.69 0.14 20.97
C VAL A 567 -2.91 0.48 22.22
N GLU A 568 -1.62 0.17 22.19
CA GLU A 568 -0.63 0.62 23.15
C GLU A 568 0.12 1.81 22.55
N GLU A 569 0.20 2.90 23.29
CA GLU A 569 0.92 4.10 22.88
C GLU A 569 2.37 4.03 23.34
N THR A 570 3.29 4.30 22.43
CA THR A 570 4.69 4.54 22.79
C THR A 570 4.87 6.03 23.02
N THR A 571 5.00 6.39 24.28
CA THR A 571 5.10 7.76 24.76
C THR A 571 6.55 8.19 24.99
N TRP A 572 6.79 9.46 24.75
CA TRP A 572 8.06 10.14 24.96
C TRP A 572 7.83 11.41 25.77
N LEU A 573 8.79 11.77 26.62
CA LEU A 573 8.79 13.00 27.40
C LEU A 573 9.58 14.06 26.62
N LEU A 574 8.93 15.18 26.33
CA LEU A 574 9.58 16.40 25.91
C LEU A 574 9.87 17.22 27.18
N LEU A 575 11.13 17.40 27.50
CA LEU A 575 11.60 18.11 28.67
C LEU A 575 12.25 19.41 28.21
N VAL A 576 11.71 20.53 28.65
CA VAL A 576 12.21 21.87 28.36
C VAL A 576 12.77 22.46 29.65
N ARG A 577 14.00 22.94 29.61
CA ARG A 577 14.63 23.56 30.81
C ARG A 577 13.80 24.74 31.31
N ALA A 578 13.62 24.84 32.61
CA ALA A 578 12.66 25.77 33.24
C ALA A 578 12.89 27.24 32.86
N ASP A 579 14.15 27.67 32.73
CA ASP A 579 14.51 29.04 32.29
C ASP A 579 14.04 29.33 30.85
N VAL A 580 14.11 28.33 29.94
CA VAL A 580 13.65 28.45 28.54
C VAL A 580 12.13 28.45 28.46
N ALA A 581 11.46 27.64 29.29
CA ALA A 581 10.00 27.53 29.29
C ALA A 581 9.32 28.83 29.77
N THR A 582 9.89 29.51 30.77
CA THR A 582 9.31 30.74 31.34
C THR A 582 9.43 31.97 30.43
N HIS A 583 10.42 32.01 29.53
CA HIS A 583 10.52 33.08 28.53
C HIS A 583 9.40 32.99 27.46
N GLY A 584 8.96 31.79 27.11
CA GLY A 584 7.87 31.58 26.15
C GLY A 584 6.47 31.99 26.65
N GLU A 585 6.22 31.97 27.97
CA GLU A 585 4.93 32.36 28.54
C GLU A 585 4.77 33.88 28.65
N SER A 586 5.87 34.65 28.77
CA SER A 586 5.81 36.10 28.91
C SER A 586 5.41 36.85 27.64
N GLU A 587 5.61 36.27 26.44
CA GLU A 587 5.20 36.88 25.17
C GLU A 587 3.75 36.55 24.74
N VAL A 588 3.14 35.46 25.25
CA VAL A 588 1.77 35.09 24.95
C VAL A 588 0.73 35.82 25.84
N GLY A 589 1.17 36.42 26.93
CA GLY A 589 0.31 37.08 27.92
C GLY A 589 -0.20 38.48 27.56
N GLU A 590 0.21 39.10 26.44
CA GLU A 590 -0.12 40.50 26.09
C GLU A 590 -1.00 40.66 24.82
N ILE A 591 -1.83 39.69 24.50
CA ILE A 591 -2.96 39.94 23.58
C ILE A 591 -4.20 40.17 24.44
N GLN A 592 -4.39 41.41 24.83
CA GLN A 592 -5.61 41.95 25.48
C GLN A 592 -6.81 41.94 24.52
N PRO A 593 -8.03 41.95 25.06
CA PRO A 593 -9.28 41.46 24.47
C PRO A 593 -9.83 42.28 23.30
#